data_c0f62584d0ab6a937432ab9ed3a08aee
#
_entry.id   c0f62584d0ab6a937432ab9ed3a08aee
#
_cell.length_a   1.000
_cell.length_b   1.000
_cell.length_c   1.000
_cell.angle_alpha   90.00
_cell.angle_beta   90.00
_cell.angle_gamma   90.00
#
_symmetry.space_group_name_H-M   'P 1'
#
loop_
_entity.id
_entity.type
_entity.pdbx_description
1 polymer ?
#
loop_
_entity_poly.entity_id
_entity_poly.type
_entity_poly.pdbx_seq_one_letter_code
_entity_poly.pdbx_strand_id
1 'polypeptide(L)'
;LTFRIHPTSFKHTGLFPEQAVNWEWCAARIRERQATQAEPVQVLNLFGYTGAATVAAARAGAAVCHVDAAEGMVKWCRENAALSGLSEAPIRYLVDDCLKFVRREVRRGRTYDAIIMDPPTYGRGQAGEMWRLEDHLWELLTECGRLLGPRPLFVLINAYTARLSPTVVANLLAELLHGHGGTITAGEVGLPIRRDGKVLPCGIYGRWQA
;
A
#
# COMPACT_ATOMS: atom_id res chain seq x y z
N LEU A 1 -12.46 -11.90 4.21
CA LEU A 1 -12.74 -10.47 4.11
C LEU A 1 -13.96 -10.23 3.25
N THR A 2 -14.73 -9.21 3.58
CA THR A 2 -15.93 -8.82 2.83
C THR A 2 -15.78 -7.37 2.37
N PHE A 3 -16.02 -7.12 1.09
CA PHE A 3 -15.88 -5.81 0.48
C PHE A 3 -17.18 -5.39 -0.21
N ARG A 4 -17.55 -4.15 -0.03
CA ARG A 4 -18.59 -3.52 -0.82
C ARG A 4 -18.07 -3.25 -2.22
N ILE A 5 -18.83 -3.65 -3.23
CA ILE A 5 -18.51 -3.43 -4.64
C ILE A 5 -19.68 -2.67 -5.27
N HIS A 6 -19.38 -1.60 -5.99
CA HIS A 6 -20.36 -0.92 -6.86
C HIS A 6 -19.63 -0.19 -7.99
N PRO A 7 -20.23 -0.08 -9.18
CA PRO A 7 -19.66 0.69 -10.27
C PRO A 7 -19.47 2.15 -9.89
N THR A 8 -18.32 2.72 -10.25
CA THR A 8 -18.04 4.14 -10.10
C THR A 8 -18.03 4.82 -11.47
N SER A 9 -18.14 6.15 -11.49
CA SER A 9 -18.01 6.96 -12.70
C SER A 9 -16.65 6.81 -13.40
N PHE A 10 -15.63 6.34 -12.67
CA PHE A 10 -14.27 6.11 -13.18
C PHE A 10 -14.04 4.69 -13.72
N LYS A 11 -15.11 3.92 -14.01
CA LYS A 11 -15.03 2.52 -14.50
C LYS A 11 -14.38 1.53 -13.53
N HIS A 12 -14.22 1.89 -12.26
CA HIS A 12 -13.75 1.01 -11.19
C HIS A 12 -14.93 0.48 -10.39
N THR A 13 -14.76 -0.66 -9.75
CA THR A 13 -15.79 -1.32 -8.94
C THR A 13 -15.54 -1.24 -7.43
N GLY A 14 -14.47 -0.59 -7.03
CA GLY A 14 -14.08 -0.46 -5.61
C GLY A 14 -13.13 -1.55 -5.12
N LEU A 15 -12.73 -2.49 -5.97
CA LEU A 15 -11.77 -3.54 -5.61
C LEU A 15 -10.89 -3.87 -6.82
N PHE A 16 -9.63 -4.15 -6.56
CA PHE A 16 -8.63 -4.62 -7.51
C PHE A 16 -8.21 -6.05 -7.11
N PRO A 17 -8.95 -7.09 -7.56
CA PRO A 17 -8.78 -8.45 -7.07
C PRO A 17 -7.42 -9.07 -7.42
N GLU A 18 -6.73 -8.59 -8.45
CA GLU A 18 -5.37 -8.98 -8.80
C GLU A 18 -4.36 -8.69 -7.68
N GLN A 19 -4.66 -7.72 -6.80
CA GLN A 19 -3.83 -7.38 -5.67
C GLN A 19 -3.93 -8.38 -4.50
N ALA A 20 -4.80 -9.39 -4.59
CA ALA A 20 -4.96 -10.38 -3.51
C ALA A 20 -3.63 -11.06 -3.16
N VAL A 21 -2.78 -11.36 -4.15
CA VAL A 21 -1.46 -11.94 -3.93
C VAL A 21 -0.52 -11.04 -3.12
N ASN A 22 -0.68 -9.72 -3.22
CA ASN A 22 0.06 -8.74 -2.45
C ASN A 22 -0.50 -8.62 -1.04
N TRP A 23 -1.83 -8.60 -0.88
CA TRP A 23 -2.46 -8.56 0.44
C TRP A 23 -2.14 -9.80 1.26
N GLU A 24 -2.17 -10.98 0.65
CA GLU A 24 -1.80 -12.25 1.30
C GLU A 24 -0.33 -12.27 1.72
N TRP A 25 0.56 -11.78 0.86
CA TRP A 25 1.97 -11.67 1.17
C TRP A 25 2.22 -10.73 2.36
N CYS A 26 1.63 -9.53 2.37
CA CYS A 26 1.71 -8.59 3.49
C CYS A 26 1.17 -9.22 4.77
N ALA A 27 -0.02 -9.84 4.69
CA ALA A 27 -0.66 -10.46 5.85
C ALA A 27 0.18 -11.62 6.43
N ALA A 28 0.86 -12.40 5.59
CA ALA A 28 1.77 -13.45 6.04
C ALA A 28 2.94 -12.86 6.84
N ARG A 29 3.62 -11.83 6.30
CA ARG A 29 4.74 -11.14 7.00
C ARG A 29 4.30 -10.52 8.33
N ILE A 30 3.12 -9.89 8.36
CA ILE A 30 2.57 -9.30 9.57
C ILE A 30 2.32 -10.40 10.62
N ARG A 31 1.67 -11.51 10.27
CA ARG A 31 1.41 -12.61 11.20
C ARG A 31 2.70 -13.25 11.74
N GLU A 32 3.71 -13.45 10.88
CA GLU A 32 5.01 -13.97 11.29
C GLU A 32 5.69 -13.06 12.33
N ARG A 33 5.72 -11.75 12.09
CA ARG A 33 6.27 -10.78 13.05
C ARG A 33 5.43 -10.74 14.33
N GLN A 34 4.11 -10.75 14.21
CA GLN A 34 3.19 -10.66 15.34
C GLN A 34 3.28 -11.89 16.27
N ALA A 35 3.68 -13.05 15.74
CA ALA A 35 3.92 -14.25 16.54
C ALA A 35 5.14 -14.13 17.49
N THR A 36 6.02 -13.14 17.25
CA THR A 36 7.27 -12.94 17.99
C THR A 36 7.30 -11.67 18.84
N GLN A 37 6.23 -10.85 18.80
CA GLN A 37 6.15 -9.59 19.55
C GLN A 37 4.73 -9.31 20.03
N ALA A 38 4.60 -8.63 21.17
CA ALA A 38 3.30 -8.25 21.74
C ALA A 38 2.70 -7.00 21.05
N GLU A 39 3.54 -6.05 20.70
CA GLU A 39 3.10 -4.80 20.08
C GLU A 39 2.63 -5.02 18.64
N PRO A 40 1.53 -4.38 18.20
CA PRO A 40 1.05 -4.53 16.84
C PRO A 40 2.04 -3.93 15.82
N VAL A 41 2.24 -4.65 14.72
CA VAL A 41 3.00 -4.16 13.57
C VAL A 41 2.39 -2.87 13.05
N GLN A 42 3.19 -1.80 12.97
CA GLN A 42 2.75 -0.49 12.49
C GLN A 42 2.85 -0.42 10.97
N VAL A 43 1.72 -0.35 10.28
CA VAL A 43 1.66 -0.31 8.82
C VAL A 43 1.17 1.05 8.34
N LEU A 44 1.92 1.66 7.42
CA LEU A 44 1.48 2.83 6.67
C LEU A 44 0.99 2.39 5.29
N ASN A 45 -0.27 2.68 4.97
CA ASN A 45 -0.85 2.44 3.65
C ASN A 45 -1.19 3.78 2.98
N LEU A 46 -0.45 4.13 1.94
CA LEU A 46 -0.58 5.35 1.16
C LEU A 46 -1.33 5.08 -0.14
N PHE A 47 -2.14 6.04 -0.58
CA PHE A 47 -3.08 5.88 -1.71
C PHE A 47 -3.99 4.68 -1.48
N GLY A 48 -4.49 4.59 -0.23
CA GLY A 48 -5.12 3.38 0.27
C GLY A 48 -6.46 3.03 -0.37
N TYR A 49 -7.04 3.94 -1.19
CA TYR A 49 -8.28 3.74 -1.93
C TYR A 49 -9.41 3.25 -1.01
N THR A 50 -10.17 2.22 -1.41
CA THR A 50 -11.24 1.61 -0.61
C THR A 50 -10.74 0.68 0.49
N GLY A 51 -9.44 0.57 0.69
CA GLY A 51 -8.80 -0.04 1.85
C GLY A 51 -8.61 -1.55 1.81
N ALA A 52 -8.60 -2.21 0.67
CA ALA A 52 -8.42 -3.67 0.65
C ALA A 52 -7.12 -4.13 1.33
N ALA A 53 -5.98 -3.48 1.03
CA ALA A 53 -4.71 -3.74 1.71
C ALA A 53 -4.75 -3.39 3.20
N THR A 54 -5.42 -2.29 3.57
CA THR A 54 -5.64 -1.88 4.97
C THR A 54 -6.41 -2.94 5.75
N VAL A 55 -7.54 -3.41 5.20
CA VAL A 55 -8.39 -4.42 5.85
C VAL A 55 -7.64 -5.75 5.97
N ALA A 56 -6.85 -6.14 4.95
CA ALA A 56 -6.03 -7.35 5.00
C ALA A 56 -4.93 -7.27 6.07
N ALA A 57 -4.23 -6.14 6.17
CA ALA A 57 -3.20 -5.91 7.18
C ALA A 57 -3.80 -5.88 8.60
N ALA A 58 -4.91 -5.18 8.80
CA ALA A 58 -5.61 -5.13 10.09
C ALA A 58 -6.12 -6.52 10.52
N ARG A 59 -6.65 -7.32 9.58
CA ARG A 59 -7.06 -8.72 9.86
C ARG A 59 -5.87 -9.59 10.27
N ALA A 60 -4.67 -9.27 9.83
CA ALA A 60 -3.44 -9.95 10.23
C ALA A 60 -2.88 -9.49 11.58
N GLY A 61 -3.51 -8.50 12.24
CA GLY A 61 -3.13 -8.00 13.57
C GLY A 61 -2.35 -6.68 13.56
N ALA A 62 -2.19 -6.02 12.42
CA ALA A 62 -1.48 -4.74 12.34
C ALA A 62 -2.33 -3.57 12.85
N ALA A 63 -1.65 -2.55 13.40
CA ALA A 63 -2.18 -1.21 13.50
C ALA A 63 -1.88 -0.45 12.19
N VAL A 64 -2.92 0.02 11.51
CA VAL A 64 -2.78 0.58 10.16
C VAL A 64 -3.09 2.07 10.14
N CYS A 65 -2.21 2.84 9.52
CA CYS A 65 -2.48 4.22 9.13
C CYS A 65 -2.86 4.25 7.64
N HIS A 66 -4.14 4.42 7.37
CA HIS A 66 -4.71 4.50 6.01
C HIS A 66 -4.80 5.95 5.58
N VAL A 67 -4.17 6.28 4.46
CA VAL A 67 -4.12 7.65 3.92
C VAL A 67 -4.57 7.64 2.46
N ASP A 68 -5.56 8.46 2.15
CA ASP A 68 -6.01 8.73 0.79
C ASP A 68 -6.50 10.17 0.67
N ALA A 69 -6.32 10.80 -0.47
CA ALA A 69 -6.75 12.18 -0.69
C ALA A 69 -8.28 12.32 -0.89
N ALA A 70 -8.96 11.23 -1.26
CA ALA A 70 -10.38 11.22 -1.55
C ALA A 70 -11.20 10.80 -0.32
N GLU A 71 -11.94 11.73 0.27
CA GLU A 71 -12.77 11.47 1.46
C GLU A 71 -13.76 10.30 1.25
N GLY A 72 -14.36 10.20 0.06
CA GLY A 72 -15.27 9.10 -0.27
C GLY A 72 -14.59 7.73 -0.23
N MET A 73 -13.32 7.64 -0.61
CA MET A 73 -12.53 6.40 -0.57
C MET A 73 -12.19 6.01 0.88
N VAL A 74 -11.79 6.99 1.68
CA VAL A 74 -11.52 6.77 3.12
C VAL A 74 -12.78 6.31 3.86
N LYS A 75 -13.94 6.90 3.55
CA LYS A 75 -15.22 6.45 4.10
C LYS A 75 -15.54 5.02 3.68
N TRP A 76 -15.34 4.69 2.39
CA TRP A 76 -15.56 3.34 1.88
C TRP A 76 -14.59 2.31 2.52
N CYS A 77 -13.34 2.70 2.78
CA CYS A 77 -12.42 1.85 3.55
C CYS A 77 -12.97 1.52 4.94
N ARG A 78 -13.55 2.49 5.65
CA ARG A 78 -14.18 2.26 6.96
C ARG A 78 -15.38 1.31 6.86
N GLU A 79 -16.21 1.45 5.83
CA GLU A 79 -17.32 0.53 5.55
C GLU A 79 -16.81 -0.89 5.29
N ASN A 80 -15.74 -1.06 4.49
CA ASN A 80 -15.12 -2.36 4.21
C ASN A 80 -14.50 -3.01 5.46
N ALA A 81 -13.90 -2.22 6.33
CA ALA A 81 -13.41 -2.71 7.62
C ALA A 81 -14.55 -3.22 8.49
N ALA A 82 -15.66 -2.47 8.58
CA ALA A 82 -16.85 -2.88 9.33
C ALA A 82 -17.48 -4.17 8.76
N LEU A 83 -17.66 -4.25 7.43
CA LEU A 83 -18.17 -5.45 6.76
C LEU A 83 -17.28 -6.68 6.97
N SER A 84 -15.99 -6.46 7.18
CA SER A 84 -15.02 -7.51 7.49
C SER A 84 -14.91 -7.83 8.99
N GLY A 85 -15.76 -7.26 9.85
CA GLY A 85 -15.74 -7.47 11.31
C GLY A 85 -14.55 -6.81 12.00
N LEU A 86 -14.06 -5.69 11.47
CA LEU A 86 -12.88 -4.96 11.95
C LEU A 86 -13.21 -3.52 12.38
N SER A 87 -14.43 -3.26 12.84
CA SER A 87 -14.86 -1.93 13.30
C SER A 87 -13.98 -1.39 14.42
N GLU A 88 -13.52 -2.26 15.33
CA GLU A 88 -12.69 -1.92 16.50
C GLU A 88 -11.19 -2.13 16.24
N ALA A 89 -10.80 -2.49 15.01
CA ALA A 89 -9.39 -2.66 14.68
C ALA A 89 -8.64 -1.31 14.76
N PRO A 90 -7.37 -1.29 15.15
CA PRO A 90 -6.58 -0.08 15.28
C PRO A 90 -6.22 0.53 13.91
N ILE A 91 -7.21 1.06 13.21
CA ILE A 91 -7.06 1.70 11.91
C ILE A 91 -7.26 3.22 12.06
N ARG A 92 -6.23 3.99 11.72
CA ARG A 92 -6.33 5.45 11.58
C ARG A 92 -6.71 5.78 10.14
N TYR A 93 -7.84 6.43 9.95
CA TYR A 93 -8.34 6.84 8.64
C TYR A 93 -8.06 8.33 8.43
N LEU A 94 -7.32 8.66 7.39
CA LEU A 94 -6.87 10.03 7.11
C LEU A 94 -7.19 10.44 5.67
N VAL A 95 -7.86 11.57 5.54
CA VAL A 95 -8.07 12.25 4.26
C VAL A 95 -6.97 13.28 4.11
N ASP A 96 -5.95 12.99 3.29
CA ASP A 96 -4.77 13.84 3.15
C ASP A 96 -3.99 13.54 1.87
N ASP A 97 -3.22 14.51 1.40
CA ASP A 97 -2.18 14.28 0.40
C ASP A 97 -1.07 13.41 0.97
N CYS A 98 -0.72 12.32 0.28
CA CYS A 98 0.22 11.32 0.79
C CYS A 98 1.62 11.89 1.05
N LEU A 99 2.17 12.70 0.14
CA LEU A 99 3.50 13.27 0.31
C LEU A 99 3.54 14.29 1.45
N LYS A 100 2.52 15.15 1.54
CA LYS A 100 2.37 16.10 2.66
C LYS A 100 2.23 15.38 3.99
N PHE A 101 1.44 14.30 4.02
CA PHE A 101 1.27 13.45 5.19
C PHE A 101 2.60 12.86 5.64
N VAL A 102 3.33 12.19 4.73
CA VAL A 102 4.63 11.56 5.01
C VAL A 102 5.62 12.58 5.59
N ARG A 103 5.78 13.74 4.95
CA ARG A 103 6.64 14.82 5.45
C ARG A 103 6.25 15.32 6.86
N ARG A 104 4.96 15.34 7.16
CA ARG A 104 4.47 15.71 8.48
C ARG A 104 4.78 14.65 9.54
N GLU A 105 4.64 13.36 9.21
CA GLU A 105 4.99 12.27 10.12
C GLU A 105 6.52 12.20 10.36
N VAL A 106 7.34 12.47 9.34
CA VAL A 106 8.80 12.63 9.51
C VAL A 106 9.14 13.71 10.51
N ARG A 107 8.53 14.91 10.38
CA ARG A 107 8.76 16.01 11.35
C ARG A 107 8.29 15.67 12.76
N ARG A 108 7.34 14.76 12.91
CA ARG A 108 6.83 14.28 14.20
C ARG A 108 7.65 13.13 14.80
N GLY A 109 8.67 12.66 14.09
CA GLY A 109 9.48 11.53 14.52
C GLY A 109 8.69 10.21 14.58
N ARG A 110 7.61 10.07 13.80
CA ARG A 110 6.85 8.84 13.72
C ARG A 110 7.59 7.81 12.88
N THR A 111 7.43 6.54 13.24
CA THR A 111 8.01 5.41 12.51
C THR A 111 6.97 4.33 12.25
N TYR A 112 7.23 3.53 11.21
CA TYR A 112 6.40 2.40 10.81
C TYR A 112 7.29 1.17 10.55
N ASP A 113 6.75 -0.01 10.79
CA ASP A 113 7.42 -1.27 10.49
C ASP A 113 7.28 -1.65 9.01
N ALA A 114 6.17 -1.26 8.39
CA ALA A 114 5.90 -1.58 7.01
C ALA A 114 5.19 -0.44 6.28
N ILE A 115 5.47 -0.34 4.98
CA ILE A 115 4.86 0.65 4.09
C ILE A 115 4.27 -0.06 2.87
N ILE A 116 3.01 0.23 2.58
CA ILE A 116 2.29 -0.19 1.37
C ILE A 116 1.94 1.08 0.60
N MET A 117 2.14 1.08 -0.71
CA MET A 117 1.73 2.19 -1.56
C MET A 117 1.28 1.73 -2.93
N ASP A 118 0.25 2.39 -3.44
CA ASP A 118 -0.30 2.19 -4.79
C ASP A 118 -0.52 3.55 -5.46
N PRO A 119 0.57 4.29 -5.75
CA PRO A 119 0.47 5.64 -6.26
C PRO A 119 -0.14 5.65 -7.67
N PRO A 120 -1.11 6.55 -7.93
CA PRO A 120 -1.70 6.66 -9.26
C PRO A 120 -0.66 7.20 -10.26
N THR A 121 -0.82 6.84 -11.54
CA THR A 121 0.02 7.41 -12.63
C THR A 121 -0.10 8.93 -12.66
N TYR A 122 -1.31 9.43 -12.38
CA TYR A 122 -1.66 10.84 -12.40
C TYR A 122 -2.75 11.12 -11.37
N GLY A 123 -2.64 12.25 -10.67
CA GLY A 123 -3.64 12.69 -9.70
C GLY A 123 -3.62 14.20 -9.46
N ARG A 124 -4.66 14.69 -8.80
CA ARG A 124 -4.72 16.06 -8.28
C ARG A 124 -4.95 16.01 -6.78
N GLY A 125 -4.10 16.75 -6.03
CA GLY A 125 -4.33 17.00 -4.61
C GLY A 125 -5.51 17.93 -4.39
N GLN A 126 -5.96 18.02 -3.13
CA GLN A 126 -7.11 18.86 -2.74
C GLN A 126 -6.91 20.36 -3.01
N ALA A 127 -5.68 20.86 -2.95
CA ALA A 127 -5.34 22.25 -3.25
C ALA A 127 -4.87 22.46 -4.70
N GLY A 128 -5.13 21.48 -5.61
CA GLY A 128 -4.82 21.59 -7.03
C GLY A 128 -3.39 21.14 -7.40
N GLU A 129 -2.64 20.59 -6.47
CA GLU A 129 -1.30 20.06 -6.75
C GLU A 129 -1.40 18.90 -7.75
N MET A 130 -0.46 18.88 -8.67
CA MET A 130 -0.37 17.87 -9.70
C MET A 130 0.57 16.76 -9.26
N TRP A 131 0.03 15.56 -9.09
CA TRP A 131 0.80 14.35 -8.93
C TRP A 131 1.06 13.70 -10.29
N ARG A 132 2.31 13.38 -10.57
CA ARG A 132 2.75 12.51 -11.65
C ARG A 132 3.71 11.48 -11.10
N LEU A 133 3.43 10.22 -11.34
CA LEU A 133 4.24 9.13 -10.79
C LEU A 133 5.72 9.27 -11.14
N GLU A 134 6.02 9.53 -12.42
CA GLU A 134 7.38 9.64 -12.95
C GLU A 134 8.19 10.78 -12.30
N ASP A 135 7.53 11.87 -11.94
CA ASP A 135 8.18 13.07 -11.40
C ASP A 135 8.34 12.99 -9.86
N HIS A 136 7.43 12.30 -9.17
CA HIS A 136 7.31 12.41 -7.70
C HIS A 136 7.57 11.09 -6.95
N LEU A 137 7.67 9.95 -7.66
CA LEU A 137 7.81 8.65 -6.99
C LEU A 137 9.09 8.58 -6.15
N TRP A 138 10.22 9.02 -6.69
CA TRP A 138 11.49 8.98 -5.96
C TRP A 138 11.49 9.87 -4.72
N GLU A 139 10.92 11.07 -4.82
CA GLU A 139 10.75 11.96 -3.68
C GLU A 139 9.88 11.33 -2.59
N LEU A 140 8.73 10.74 -2.96
CA LEU A 140 7.86 10.05 -2.01
C LEU A 140 8.58 8.88 -1.35
N LEU A 141 9.29 8.05 -2.11
CA LEU A 141 10.06 6.92 -1.60
C LEU A 141 11.12 7.36 -0.61
N THR A 142 11.89 8.41 -0.94
CA THR A 142 12.93 8.96 -0.07
C THR A 142 12.36 9.42 1.27
N GLU A 143 11.23 10.13 1.25
CA GLU A 143 10.57 10.56 2.48
C GLU A 143 9.97 9.37 3.25
N CYS A 144 9.44 8.36 2.56
CA CYS A 144 8.95 7.12 3.17
C CYS A 144 10.08 6.33 3.85
N GLY A 145 11.27 6.27 3.25
CA GLY A 145 12.44 5.61 3.85
C GLY A 145 12.78 6.17 5.23
N ARG A 146 12.58 7.49 5.45
CA ARG A 146 12.79 8.16 6.75
C ARG A 146 11.75 7.78 7.82
N LEU A 147 10.65 7.16 7.41
CA LEU A 147 9.61 6.67 8.31
C LEU A 147 9.82 5.21 8.72
N LEU A 148 10.75 4.50 8.11
CA LEU A 148 11.04 3.13 8.50
C LEU A 148 11.68 3.09 9.89
N GLY A 149 11.12 2.26 10.75
CA GLY A 149 11.63 2.04 12.10
C GLY A 149 12.98 1.29 12.10
N PRO A 150 13.56 1.07 13.28
CA PRO A 150 14.87 0.39 13.40
C PRO A 150 14.84 -1.10 13.01
N ARG A 151 13.67 -1.69 12.94
CA ARG A 151 13.45 -3.08 12.52
C ARG A 151 12.33 -3.16 11.49
N PRO A 152 12.53 -2.57 10.29
CA PRO A 152 11.50 -2.56 9.28
C PRO A 152 11.14 -3.99 8.86
N LEU A 153 9.90 -4.20 8.44
CA LEU A 153 9.40 -5.51 8.07
C LEU A 153 9.31 -5.68 6.56
N PHE A 154 8.64 -4.74 5.88
CA PHE A 154 8.56 -4.75 4.43
C PHE A 154 8.18 -3.37 3.85
N VAL A 155 8.48 -3.23 2.56
CA VAL A 155 7.95 -2.16 1.69
C VAL A 155 7.33 -2.82 0.46
N LEU A 156 6.09 -2.46 0.15
CA LEU A 156 5.36 -2.87 -1.06
C LEU A 156 4.99 -1.64 -1.88
N ILE A 157 5.34 -1.68 -3.16
CA ILE A 157 4.96 -0.67 -4.16
C ILE A 157 4.17 -1.38 -5.25
N ASN A 158 3.00 -0.86 -5.59
CA ASN A 158 2.24 -1.26 -6.77
C ASN A 158 2.24 -0.11 -7.78
N ALA A 159 2.11 -0.43 -9.06
CA ALA A 159 1.90 0.57 -10.10
C ALA A 159 1.13 0.00 -11.29
N TYR A 160 0.30 0.85 -11.89
CA TYR A 160 -0.58 0.53 -13.02
C TYR A 160 -0.26 1.39 -14.25
N THR A 161 1.02 1.60 -14.52
CA THR A 161 1.48 2.40 -15.65
C THR A 161 2.36 1.59 -16.60
N ALA A 162 2.17 1.76 -17.90
CA ALA A 162 2.98 1.10 -18.93
C ALA A 162 4.43 1.65 -19.02
N ARG A 163 4.71 2.77 -18.36
CA ARG A 163 6.03 3.43 -18.40
C ARG A 163 6.98 3.01 -17.29
N LEU A 164 6.52 2.19 -16.36
CA LEU A 164 7.32 1.69 -15.24
C LEU A 164 7.42 0.17 -15.34
N SER A 165 8.65 -0.36 -15.41
CA SER A 165 8.87 -1.81 -15.40
C SER A 165 9.11 -2.34 -13.99
N PRO A 166 8.89 -3.65 -13.73
CA PRO A 166 9.26 -4.27 -12.45
C PRO A 166 10.73 -4.05 -12.08
N THR A 167 11.63 -4.08 -13.06
CA THR A 167 13.07 -3.85 -12.85
C THR A 167 13.35 -2.44 -12.31
N VAL A 168 12.66 -1.42 -12.84
CA VAL A 168 12.81 -0.05 -12.32
C VAL A 168 12.36 0.03 -10.86
N VAL A 169 11.22 -0.58 -10.52
CA VAL A 169 10.73 -0.60 -9.13
C VAL A 169 11.70 -1.35 -8.21
N ALA A 170 12.28 -2.47 -8.67
CA ALA A 170 13.29 -3.21 -7.91
C ALA A 170 14.54 -2.35 -7.65
N ASN A 171 15.02 -1.61 -8.66
CA ASN A 171 16.17 -0.72 -8.52
C ASN A 171 15.91 0.43 -7.55
N LEU A 172 14.71 1.03 -7.61
CA LEU A 172 14.30 2.07 -6.67
C LEU A 172 14.28 1.55 -5.22
N LEU A 173 13.75 0.33 -5.00
CA LEU A 173 13.76 -0.30 -3.68
C LEU A 173 15.19 -0.63 -3.22
N ALA A 174 16.06 -1.09 -4.12
CA ALA A 174 17.45 -1.39 -3.80
C ALA A 174 18.21 -0.15 -3.35
N GLU A 175 18.01 0.97 -4.06
CA GLU A 175 18.62 2.25 -3.69
C GLU A 175 18.06 2.79 -2.37
N LEU A 176 16.72 2.78 -2.21
CA LEU A 176 16.06 3.27 -1.00
C LEU A 176 16.49 2.52 0.26
N LEU A 177 16.64 1.20 0.15
CA LEU A 177 16.86 0.29 1.27
C LEU A 177 18.31 -0.21 1.34
N HIS A 178 19.19 0.46 0.63
CA HIS A 178 20.64 0.22 0.72
C HIS A 178 21.08 0.28 2.19
N GLY A 179 21.69 -0.78 2.68
CA GLY A 179 22.13 -0.88 4.07
C GLY A 179 21.13 -1.55 5.04
N HIS A 180 19.89 -1.80 4.64
CA HIS A 180 18.93 -2.57 5.46
C HIS A 180 19.05 -4.09 5.27
N GLY A 181 19.80 -4.55 4.26
CA GLY A 181 19.81 -5.96 3.89
C GLY A 181 18.45 -6.42 3.33
N GLY A 182 18.10 -7.70 3.54
CA GLY A 182 16.81 -8.23 3.12
C GLY A 182 16.76 -8.68 1.66
N THR A 183 15.54 -8.92 1.16
CA THR A 183 15.30 -9.48 -0.18
C THR A 183 14.33 -8.61 -0.96
N ILE A 184 14.65 -8.35 -2.23
CA ILE A 184 13.79 -7.63 -3.15
C ILE A 184 13.25 -8.62 -4.19
N THR A 185 11.93 -8.56 -4.42
CA THR A 185 11.25 -9.22 -5.52
C THR A 185 10.40 -8.22 -6.28
N ALA A 186 10.35 -8.35 -7.59
CA ALA A 186 9.48 -7.51 -8.42
C ALA A 186 8.94 -8.34 -9.59
N GLY A 187 7.75 -7.98 -10.04
CA GLY A 187 7.09 -8.72 -11.11
C GLY A 187 5.78 -8.08 -11.54
N GLU A 188 5.07 -8.77 -12.39
CA GLU A 188 3.73 -8.39 -12.81
C GLU A 188 2.69 -8.95 -11.84
N VAL A 189 1.60 -8.22 -11.65
CA VAL A 189 0.39 -8.65 -10.98
C VAL A 189 -0.74 -8.77 -11.99
N GLY A 190 -1.53 -9.85 -11.89
CA GLY A 190 -2.63 -10.07 -12.83
C GLY A 190 -3.62 -11.11 -12.37
N LEU A 191 -4.67 -11.28 -13.15
CA LEU A 191 -5.75 -12.23 -12.88
C LEU A 191 -5.53 -13.54 -13.65
N PRO A 192 -5.57 -14.71 -12.98
CA PRO A 192 -5.47 -15.99 -13.66
C PRO A 192 -6.71 -16.27 -14.50
N ILE A 193 -6.50 -16.66 -15.76
CA ILE A 193 -7.56 -17.06 -16.68
C ILE A 193 -7.80 -18.57 -16.50
N ARG A 194 -8.93 -18.95 -15.90
CA ARG A 194 -9.23 -20.34 -15.54
C ARG A 194 -9.22 -21.31 -16.75
N ARG A 195 -9.54 -20.81 -17.95
CA ARG A 195 -9.76 -21.64 -19.12
C ARG A 195 -8.45 -22.22 -19.69
N ASP A 196 -7.35 -21.50 -19.66
CA ASP A 196 -6.13 -21.85 -20.38
C ASP A 196 -4.83 -21.61 -19.60
N GLY A 197 -4.94 -21.27 -18.31
CA GLY A 197 -3.79 -21.07 -17.43
C GLY A 197 -2.99 -19.79 -17.69
N LYS A 198 -3.44 -18.94 -18.61
CA LYS A 198 -2.82 -17.64 -18.85
C LYS A 198 -3.16 -16.65 -17.74
N VAL A 199 -2.44 -15.54 -17.72
CA VAL A 199 -2.67 -14.43 -16.80
C VAL A 199 -3.05 -13.20 -17.60
N LEU A 200 -4.14 -12.53 -17.19
CA LEU A 200 -4.45 -11.19 -17.66
C LEU A 200 -3.55 -10.21 -16.87
N PRO A 201 -2.54 -9.59 -17.50
CA PRO A 201 -1.67 -8.66 -16.80
C PRO A 201 -2.46 -7.39 -16.43
N CYS A 202 -2.31 -6.93 -15.20
CA CYS A 202 -3.03 -5.75 -14.70
C CYS A 202 -2.08 -4.62 -14.29
N GLY A 203 -0.96 -4.94 -13.65
CA GLY A 203 0.01 -3.99 -13.16
C GLY A 203 1.32 -4.65 -12.76
N ILE A 204 2.14 -3.91 -12.03
CA ILE A 204 3.42 -4.38 -11.52
C ILE A 204 3.51 -4.18 -10.01
N TYR A 205 4.39 -4.94 -9.38
CA TYR A 205 4.76 -4.75 -7.98
C TYR A 205 6.27 -4.80 -7.77
N GLY A 206 6.72 -4.15 -6.71
CA GLY A 206 8.02 -4.37 -6.07
C GLY A 206 7.82 -4.59 -4.58
N ARG A 207 8.49 -5.60 -4.02
CA ARG A 207 8.46 -5.95 -2.60
C ARG A 207 9.87 -6.04 -2.08
N TRP A 208 10.11 -5.40 -0.96
CA TRP A 208 11.27 -5.65 -0.12
C TRP A 208 10.82 -6.23 1.21
N GLN A 209 11.57 -7.16 1.75
CA GLN A 209 11.40 -7.68 3.11
C GLN A 209 12.76 -7.80 3.81
N ALA A 210 12.79 -7.51 5.12
CA ALA A 210 13.96 -7.66 5.96
C ALA A 210 14.36 -9.13 6.16
#